data_36f9fff7cae129fcde230f29b5f84188
#
_entry.id   36f9fff7cae129fcde230f29b5f84188
#
_cell.length_a   1.000
_cell.length_b   1.000
_cell.length_c   1.000
_cell.angle_alpha   90.00
_cell.angle_beta   90.00
_cell.angle_gamma   90.00
#
_symmetry.space_group_name_H-M   'P 1'
#
loop_
_entity.id
_entity.type
_entity.pdbx_description
1 polymer ?
#
loop_
_entity_poly.entity_id
_entity_poly.type
_entity_poly.pdbx_seq_one_letter_code
_entity_poly.pdbx_strand_id
1 'polypeptide(L)'
;MEHLRVSTITCILQISTVLDLKKIYDLTPITKYIPFIEYGAENTPKGFSKKMLRKKRKKTRKKIFYNQATLHVFHDGKIMNVKLFNNGKIQITGLKKENQGPELIKNLIDYFYDISMFDDDKQVEIINHKLVLINSDFDLGFQIDREELHNEIIDSGIYSSYEPCIYPGVNIKYFINQNQFDGICSCNSMCNGKGRADGDGNCKKITIAVFKSGKVIITGGQNIH
;
A
#
# COMPACT_ATOMS: atom_id res chain seq x y z
N MET A 1 8.16 -12.28 23.09
CA MET A 1 7.27 -11.69 22.06
C MET A 1 8.13 -10.75 21.23
N GLU A 2 8.30 -10.99 19.94
CA GLU A 2 8.99 -10.02 19.08
C GLU A 2 8.16 -8.73 18.98
N HIS A 3 8.86 -7.61 18.87
CA HIS A 3 8.19 -6.31 18.72
C HIS A 3 7.43 -6.23 17.39
N LEU A 4 6.28 -5.59 17.38
CA LEU A 4 5.50 -5.30 16.18
C LEU A 4 6.39 -4.55 15.15
N ARG A 5 6.53 -5.14 13.97
CA ARG A 5 7.35 -4.58 12.89
C ARG A 5 6.46 -4.04 11.77
N VAL A 6 6.64 -2.80 11.38
CA VAL A 6 6.02 -2.27 10.17
C VAL A 6 6.66 -2.91 8.94
N SER A 7 5.92 -3.75 8.22
CA SER A 7 6.41 -4.47 7.04
C SER A 7 6.28 -3.66 5.77
N THR A 8 5.23 -2.85 5.63
CA THR A 8 5.08 -1.93 4.48
C THR A 8 4.04 -0.85 4.76
N ILE A 9 4.34 0.37 4.33
CA ILE A 9 3.41 1.49 4.31
C ILE A 9 3.11 1.87 2.86
N THR A 10 1.83 2.16 2.59
CA THR A 10 1.37 2.84 1.38
C THR A 10 0.83 4.20 1.77
N CYS A 11 1.32 5.25 1.13
CA CYS A 11 0.79 6.60 1.27
C CYS A 11 0.28 7.14 -0.05
N ILE A 12 -0.61 8.13 0.04
CA ILE A 12 -1.07 8.95 -1.07
C ILE A 12 -0.69 10.38 -0.76
N LEU A 13 -0.12 11.05 -1.77
CA LEU A 13 0.20 12.46 -1.75
C LEU A 13 -0.54 13.18 -2.88
N GLN A 14 -0.71 14.48 -2.74
CA GLN A 14 -1.20 15.36 -3.78
C GLN A 14 -0.20 16.51 -3.94
N ILE A 15 0.24 16.76 -5.17
CA ILE A 15 1.04 17.95 -5.50
C ILE A 15 0.19 19.05 -6.13
N SER A 16 0.70 20.28 -6.11
CA SER A 16 0.00 21.50 -6.54
C SER A 16 -0.17 21.63 -8.06
N THR A 17 0.30 20.62 -8.84
CA THR A 17 0.26 20.70 -10.31
C THR A 17 -0.26 19.41 -10.93
N VAL A 18 -0.75 19.51 -12.16
CA VAL A 18 -1.05 18.36 -13.01
C VAL A 18 0.26 17.79 -13.60
N LEU A 19 0.25 16.50 -13.90
CA LEU A 19 1.39 15.80 -14.44
C LEU A 19 1.14 15.40 -15.90
N ASP A 20 2.02 15.79 -16.80
CA ASP A 20 2.09 15.24 -18.14
C ASP A 20 2.82 13.88 -18.10
N LEU A 21 2.04 12.80 -18.02
CA LEU A 21 2.57 11.44 -17.88
C LEU A 21 3.35 11.00 -19.12
N LYS A 22 3.00 11.53 -20.32
CA LYS A 22 3.73 11.25 -21.56
C LYS A 22 5.10 11.91 -21.51
N LYS A 23 5.16 13.20 -21.16
CA LYS A 23 6.41 13.95 -21.01
C LYS A 23 7.32 13.29 -19.94
N ILE A 24 6.75 12.87 -18.79
CA ILE A 24 7.50 12.13 -17.77
C ILE A 24 8.06 10.82 -18.34
N TYR A 25 7.26 10.04 -19.06
CA TYR A 25 7.73 8.81 -19.65
C TYR A 25 8.85 9.07 -20.67
N ASP A 26 8.71 10.06 -21.54
CA ASP A 26 9.67 10.35 -22.59
C ASP A 26 11.00 10.86 -22.04
N LEU A 27 10.97 11.83 -21.13
CA LEU A 27 12.15 12.52 -20.61
C LEU A 27 12.87 11.75 -19.50
N THR A 28 12.21 10.85 -18.76
CA THR A 28 12.86 10.13 -17.66
C THR A 28 13.87 9.10 -18.23
N PRO A 29 15.18 9.28 -18.02
CA PRO A 29 16.19 8.30 -18.35
C PRO A 29 16.17 7.15 -17.36
N ILE A 30 16.55 5.96 -17.81
CA ILE A 30 16.74 4.82 -16.93
C ILE A 30 18.11 4.91 -16.26
N THR A 31 18.10 5.02 -14.94
CA THR A 31 19.28 5.20 -14.10
C THR A 31 19.23 4.27 -12.88
N LYS A 32 20.25 4.32 -12.03
CA LYS A 32 20.20 3.64 -10.71
C LYS A 32 19.12 4.25 -9.81
N TYR A 33 18.82 5.55 -9.97
CA TYR A 33 17.79 6.25 -9.21
C TYR A 33 16.38 5.86 -9.67
N ILE A 34 16.13 5.84 -11.00
CA ILE A 34 14.85 5.38 -11.60
C ILE A 34 15.15 4.23 -12.56
N PRO A 35 15.25 2.97 -12.08
CA PRO A 35 15.58 1.82 -12.91
C PRO A 35 14.42 1.30 -13.78
N PHE A 36 13.22 1.84 -13.61
CA PHE A 36 12.04 1.38 -14.34
C PHE A 36 10.96 2.45 -14.42
N ILE A 37 10.35 2.58 -15.60
CA ILE A 37 9.14 3.36 -15.83
C ILE A 37 8.18 2.62 -16.78
N GLU A 38 6.89 2.61 -16.45
CA GLU A 38 5.79 2.10 -17.28
C GLU A 38 4.69 3.18 -17.33
N TYR A 39 4.27 3.56 -18.53
CA TYR A 39 3.12 4.44 -18.73
C TYR A 39 1.99 3.67 -19.40
N GLY A 40 0.76 3.83 -18.90
CA GLY A 40 -0.38 3.02 -19.34
C GLY A 40 -0.79 3.20 -20.81
N ALA A 41 -0.50 4.37 -21.41
CA ALA A 41 -0.77 4.62 -22.82
C ALA A 41 0.34 4.09 -23.76
N GLU A 42 1.54 3.81 -23.21
CA GLU A 42 2.63 3.23 -23.97
C GLU A 42 2.67 1.72 -23.80
N ASN A 43 2.91 1.00 -24.90
CA ASN A 43 2.92 -0.48 -24.87
C ASN A 43 4.23 -1.07 -24.35
N THR A 44 5.28 -0.28 -24.25
CA THR A 44 6.64 -0.72 -23.88
C THR A 44 7.09 -0.03 -22.59
N PRO A 45 7.35 -0.77 -21.50
CA PRO A 45 8.02 -0.19 -20.34
C PRO A 45 9.51 0.05 -20.65
N LYS A 46 10.10 1.11 -20.05
CA LYS A 46 11.53 1.35 -20.08
C LYS A 46 12.19 0.75 -18.82
N GLY A 47 13.38 0.19 -18.99
CA GLY A 47 14.17 -0.36 -17.89
C GLY A 47 13.69 -1.71 -17.40
N PHE A 48 14.08 -2.07 -16.16
CA PHE A 48 13.92 -3.41 -15.63
C PHE A 48 13.17 -3.44 -14.29
N SER A 49 12.21 -4.37 -14.18
CA SER A 49 11.47 -4.64 -12.94
C SER A 49 11.56 -6.11 -12.57
N LYS A 50 11.87 -6.43 -11.31
CA LYS A 50 11.84 -7.80 -10.78
C LYS A 50 10.50 -8.52 -11.02
N LYS A 51 9.41 -7.77 -11.17
CA LYS A 51 8.10 -8.30 -11.48
C LYS A 51 8.00 -8.86 -12.91
N MET A 52 8.80 -8.34 -13.84
CA MET A 52 8.86 -8.82 -15.22
C MET A 52 9.45 -10.24 -15.32
N LEU A 53 10.44 -10.58 -14.47
CA LEU A 53 11.02 -11.91 -14.40
C LEU A 53 10.03 -12.99 -13.94
N ARG A 54 9.10 -12.64 -13.06
CA ARG A 54 8.09 -13.56 -12.53
C ARG A 54 6.95 -13.85 -13.50
N LYS A 55 6.79 -13.04 -14.56
CA LYS A 55 5.65 -13.10 -15.50
C LYS A 55 5.83 -14.03 -16.69
N LYS A 56 6.74 -15.01 -16.68
CA LYS A 56 6.78 -16.06 -17.71
C LYS A 56 5.54 -16.97 -17.75
N ARG A 57 4.59 -16.81 -16.81
CA ARG A 57 3.35 -17.61 -16.74
C ARG A 57 2.12 -16.72 -16.91
N LYS A 58 1.38 -16.94 -18.00
CA LYS A 58 0.07 -16.39 -18.43
C LYS A 58 0.09 -14.93 -18.91
N LYS A 59 -0.09 -14.80 -20.24
CA LYS A 59 -0.51 -13.56 -20.93
C LYS A 59 -2.00 -13.28 -20.63
N THR A 60 -2.33 -12.86 -19.43
CA THR A 60 -3.60 -12.18 -19.20
C THR A 60 -3.44 -10.76 -19.70
N ARG A 61 -4.34 -10.27 -20.59
CA ARG A 61 -4.39 -8.86 -20.99
C ARG A 61 -4.44 -7.99 -19.74
N LYS A 62 -3.37 -7.25 -19.47
CA LYS A 62 -3.36 -6.26 -18.40
C LYS A 62 -4.42 -5.21 -18.71
N LYS A 63 -5.24 -4.87 -17.71
CA LYS A 63 -6.06 -3.67 -17.75
C LYS A 63 -5.13 -2.47 -17.81
N ILE A 64 -5.16 -1.71 -18.90
CA ILE A 64 -4.28 -0.55 -19.11
C ILE A 64 -4.98 0.67 -18.50
N PHE A 65 -4.27 1.38 -17.61
CA PHE A 65 -4.73 2.64 -17.01
C PHE A 65 -4.01 3.79 -17.71
N TYR A 66 -4.69 4.45 -18.63
CA TYR A 66 -4.11 5.55 -19.44
C TYR A 66 -3.75 6.80 -18.62
N ASN A 67 -4.32 6.96 -17.45
CA ASN A 67 -4.09 8.09 -16.56
C ASN A 67 -3.05 7.80 -15.45
N GLN A 68 -2.25 6.74 -15.60
CA GLN A 68 -1.25 6.33 -14.61
C GLN A 68 0.09 6.02 -15.25
N ALA A 69 1.16 6.57 -14.68
CA ALA A 69 2.53 6.09 -14.88
C ALA A 69 3.03 5.41 -13.59
N THR A 70 3.87 4.39 -13.73
CA THR A 70 4.49 3.69 -12.60
C THR A 70 6.00 3.80 -12.71
N LEU A 71 6.64 4.36 -11.70
CA LEU A 71 8.08 4.43 -11.55
C LEU A 71 8.56 3.51 -10.43
N HIS A 72 9.72 2.91 -10.61
CA HIS A 72 10.51 2.38 -9.51
C HIS A 72 11.56 3.41 -9.16
N VAL A 73 11.55 3.90 -7.93
CA VAL A 73 12.47 4.94 -7.46
C VAL A 73 13.32 4.38 -6.33
N PHE A 74 14.63 4.51 -6.45
CA PHE A 74 15.55 4.12 -5.38
C PHE A 74 15.57 5.20 -4.32
N HIS A 75 15.20 4.83 -3.10
CA HIS A 75 15.15 5.74 -1.96
C HIS A 75 15.45 4.96 -0.69
N ASP A 76 16.31 5.51 0.16
CA ASP A 76 16.65 4.95 1.47
C ASP A 76 17.05 3.45 1.40
N GLY A 77 17.97 3.13 0.48
CA GLY A 77 18.56 1.80 0.32
C GLY A 77 17.69 0.78 -0.42
N LYS A 78 16.50 1.13 -0.91
CA LYS A 78 15.63 0.19 -1.65
C LYS A 78 14.76 0.84 -2.71
N ILE A 79 14.14 -0.03 -3.52
CA ILE A 79 13.24 0.39 -4.59
C ILE A 79 11.83 0.57 -4.03
N MET A 80 11.30 1.78 -4.17
CA MET A 80 9.90 2.12 -3.91
C MET A 80 9.09 2.03 -5.21
N ASN A 81 7.81 1.64 -5.10
CA ASN A 81 6.88 1.70 -6.21
C ASN A 81 6.08 3.00 -6.12
N VAL A 82 6.26 3.87 -7.10
CA VAL A 82 5.64 5.18 -7.20
C VAL A 82 4.68 5.18 -8.38
N LYS A 83 3.42 5.46 -8.14
CA LYS A 83 2.39 5.64 -9.16
C LYS A 83 2.04 7.10 -9.25
N LEU A 84 2.20 7.66 -10.43
CA LEU A 84 1.86 9.04 -10.75
C LEU A 84 0.54 9.07 -11.53
N PHE A 85 -0.33 9.98 -11.18
CA PHE A 85 -1.57 10.23 -11.89
C PHE A 85 -1.57 11.63 -12.48
N ASN A 86 -2.23 11.81 -13.63
CA ASN A 86 -2.26 13.07 -14.36
C ASN A 86 -2.80 14.25 -13.51
N ASN A 87 -3.67 14.01 -12.54
CA ASN A 87 -4.22 15.03 -11.65
C ASN A 87 -3.28 15.45 -10.50
N GLY A 88 -2.01 15.06 -10.53
CA GLY A 88 -1.04 15.35 -9.48
C GLY A 88 -1.12 14.45 -8.25
N LYS A 89 -2.03 13.46 -8.23
CA LYS A 89 -2.05 12.44 -7.18
C LYS A 89 -0.90 11.47 -7.35
N ILE A 90 -0.26 11.11 -6.23
CA ILE A 90 0.87 10.17 -6.20
C ILE A 90 0.61 9.11 -5.14
N GLN A 91 0.77 7.84 -5.51
CA GLN A 91 0.71 6.72 -4.56
C GLN A 91 2.09 6.07 -4.45
N ILE A 92 2.59 5.93 -3.23
CA ILE A 92 3.86 5.27 -2.95
C ILE A 92 3.61 4.02 -2.11
N THR A 93 4.24 2.92 -2.48
CA THR A 93 4.20 1.66 -1.73
C THR A 93 5.61 1.14 -1.50
N GLY A 94 5.86 0.61 -0.32
CA GLY A 94 7.15 0.05 0.07
C GLY A 94 7.85 0.81 1.18
N LEU A 95 7.25 1.89 1.68
CA LEU A 95 7.77 2.70 2.78
C LEU A 95 7.81 1.91 4.09
N LYS A 96 8.65 2.37 5.03
CA LYS A 96 8.81 1.80 6.37
C LYS A 96 8.51 2.83 7.47
N LYS A 97 8.63 4.12 7.16
CA LYS A 97 8.38 5.24 8.06
C LYS A 97 7.43 6.23 7.40
N GLU A 98 6.71 7.01 8.20
CA GLU A 98 5.69 7.96 7.73
C GLU A 98 6.28 9.08 6.89
N ASN A 99 7.42 9.64 7.29
CA ASN A 99 8.07 10.76 6.63
C ASN A 99 8.75 10.41 5.30
N GLN A 100 9.07 9.13 5.05
CA GLN A 100 9.74 8.70 3.82
C GLN A 100 8.96 9.06 2.54
N GLY A 101 7.63 9.11 2.59
CA GLY A 101 6.81 9.47 1.43
C GLY A 101 7.03 10.90 0.97
N PRO A 102 6.81 11.92 1.84
CA PRO A 102 7.09 13.32 1.52
C PRO A 102 8.54 13.58 1.11
N GLU A 103 9.52 12.97 1.78
CA GLU A 103 10.95 13.08 1.45
C GLU A 103 11.25 12.57 0.02
N LEU A 104 10.73 11.37 -0.31
CA LEU A 104 10.90 10.80 -1.65
C LEU A 104 10.31 11.72 -2.71
N ILE A 105 9.12 12.30 -2.47
CA ILE A 105 8.47 13.15 -3.47
C ILE A 105 9.17 14.50 -3.62
N LYS A 106 9.72 15.08 -2.56
CA LYS A 106 10.59 16.27 -2.69
C LYS A 106 11.76 15.99 -3.62
N ASN A 107 12.50 14.92 -3.36
CA ASN A 107 13.64 14.51 -4.21
C ASN A 107 13.21 14.22 -5.66
N LEU A 108 12.02 13.67 -5.87
CA LEU A 108 11.50 13.38 -7.20
C LEU A 108 11.05 14.66 -7.93
N ILE A 109 10.51 15.66 -7.22
CA ILE A 109 10.17 16.98 -7.76
C ILE A 109 11.45 17.68 -8.20
N ASP A 110 12.49 17.72 -7.35
CA ASP A 110 13.80 18.30 -7.68
C ASP A 110 14.39 17.63 -8.94
N TYR A 111 14.37 16.30 -8.99
CA TYR A 111 14.79 15.55 -10.16
C TYR A 111 13.98 15.89 -11.43
N PHE A 112 12.68 16.15 -11.29
CA PHE A 112 11.84 16.55 -12.43
C PHE A 112 12.17 17.95 -12.93
N TYR A 113 12.61 18.88 -12.07
CA TYR A 113 13.16 20.16 -12.51
C TYR A 113 14.48 19.95 -13.28
N ASP A 114 15.40 19.13 -12.77
CA ASP A 114 16.69 18.83 -13.40
C ASP A 114 16.55 18.29 -14.83
N ILE A 115 15.49 17.53 -15.11
CA ILE A 115 15.21 16.99 -16.45
C ILE A 115 14.22 17.85 -17.26
N SER A 116 13.98 19.10 -16.86
CA SER A 116 13.09 20.06 -17.52
C SER A 116 11.64 19.54 -17.69
N MET A 117 11.17 18.78 -16.71
CA MET A 117 9.76 18.36 -16.66
C MET A 117 8.82 19.49 -16.31
N PHE A 118 9.23 20.32 -15.36
CA PHE A 118 8.53 21.52 -14.93
C PHE A 118 9.27 22.76 -15.46
N ASP A 119 8.53 23.84 -15.66
CA ASP A 119 9.09 25.14 -15.99
C ASP A 119 9.70 25.74 -14.70
N ASP A 120 10.86 26.40 -14.81
CA ASP A 120 11.64 26.89 -13.66
C ASP A 120 10.88 27.93 -12.79
N ASP A 121 9.92 28.64 -13.38
CA ASP A 121 9.08 29.62 -12.70
C ASP A 121 7.90 28.99 -11.93
N LYS A 122 7.66 27.70 -12.10
CA LYS A 122 6.52 27.00 -11.51
C LYS A 122 6.90 26.31 -10.21
N GLN A 123 6.50 26.88 -9.08
CA GLN A 123 6.69 26.22 -7.78
C GLN A 123 5.73 25.05 -7.60
N VAL A 124 6.29 23.83 -7.48
CA VAL A 124 5.54 22.60 -7.24
C VAL A 124 5.68 22.19 -5.79
N GLU A 125 4.56 22.07 -5.08
CA GLU A 125 4.52 21.76 -3.65
C GLU A 125 3.65 20.53 -3.37
N ILE A 126 3.94 19.87 -2.23
CA ILE A 126 3.08 18.82 -1.68
C ILE A 126 1.98 19.51 -0.87
N ILE A 127 0.73 19.45 -1.36
CA ILE A 127 -0.43 20.11 -0.72
C ILE A 127 -1.19 19.20 0.25
N ASN A 128 -1.02 17.90 0.12
CA ASN A 128 -1.65 16.93 1.03
C ASN A 128 -0.87 15.61 1.03
N HIS A 129 -0.85 14.94 2.19
CA HIS A 129 -0.39 13.55 2.24
C HIS A 129 -1.18 12.77 3.29
N LYS A 130 -1.34 11.47 3.07
CA LYS A 130 -2.01 10.60 4.03
C LYS A 130 -1.54 9.16 3.91
N LEU A 131 -1.39 8.47 5.03
CA LEU A 131 -1.22 7.03 5.06
C LEU A 131 -2.56 6.34 4.75
N VAL A 132 -2.54 5.36 3.86
CA VAL A 132 -3.76 4.66 3.45
C VAL A 132 -3.75 3.18 3.80
N LEU A 133 -2.55 2.62 3.98
CA LEU A 133 -2.39 1.22 4.35
C LEU A 133 -1.07 1.02 5.09
N ILE A 134 -1.15 0.42 6.26
CA ILE A 134 -0.01 -0.07 7.01
C ILE A 134 -0.17 -1.57 7.16
N ASN A 135 0.86 -2.31 6.77
CA ASN A 135 1.00 -3.72 7.04
C ASN A 135 2.09 -3.90 8.08
N SER A 136 1.81 -4.68 9.10
CA SER A 136 2.74 -5.03 10.15
C SER A 136 2.74 -6.52 10.41
N ASP A 137 3.78 -7.01 11.03
CA ASP A 137 3.93 -8.40 11.41
C ASP A 137 4.69 -8.51 12.73
N PHE A 138 4.43 -9.59 13.45
CA PHE A 138 5.20 -10.01 14.63
C PHE A 138 5.17 -11.54 14.76
N ASP A 139 5.95 -12.08 15.66
CA ASP A 139 6.00 -13.51 15.96
C ASP A 139 5.63 -13.73 17.43
N LEU A 140 4.73 -14.68 17.67
CA LEU A 140 4.30 -15.06 19.03
C LEU A 140 5.37 -15.90 19.74
N GLY A 141 6.28 -16.52 18.97
CA GLY A 141 7.34 -17.39 19.49
C GLY A 141 6.90 -18.81 19.82
N PHE A 142 5.66 -19.20 19.49
CA PHE A 142 5.13 -20.57 19.69
C PHE A 142 4.20 -20.97 18.54
N GLN A 143 3.94 -22.26 18.44
CA GLN A 143 3.04 -22.78 17.40
C GLN A 143 1.58 -22.63 17.81
N ILE A 144 0.73 -22.39 16.81
CA ILE A 144 -0.72 -22.20 16.96
C ILE A 144 -1.46 -23.40 16.38
N ASP A 145 -2.39 -23.96 17.14
CA ASP A 145 -3.47 -24.76 16.58
C ASP A 145 -4.47 -23.82 15.90
N ARG A 146 -4.52 -23.91 14.56
CA ARG A 146 -5.30 -22.98 13.75
C ARG A 146 -6.79 -23.29 13.75
N GLU A 147 -7.15 -24.56 13.94
CA GLU A 147 -8.55 -25.00 13.99
C GLU A 147 -9.16 -24.58 15.33
N GLU A 148 -8.46 -24.83 16.42
CA GLU A 148 -8.86 -24.38 17.75
C GLU A 148 -8.97 -22.84 17.79
N LEU A 149 -7.96 -22.12 17.33
CA LEU A 149 -7.99 -20.66 17.25
C LEU A 149 -9.18 -20.16 16.43
N HIS A 150 -9.49 -20.80 15.29
CA HIS A 150 -10.60 -20.42 14.44
C HIS A 150 -11.95 -20.54 15.20
N ASN A 151 -12.15 -21.64 15.90
CA ASN A 151 -13.36 -21.90 16.68
C ASN A 151 -13.50 -20.90 17.84
N GLU A 152 -12.46 -20.67 18.62
CA GLU A 152 -12.44 -19.69 19.71
C GLU A 152 -12.76 -18.27 19.24
N ILE A 153 -12.23 -17.86 18.08
CA ILE A 153 -12.52 -16.53 17.49
C ILE A 153 -13.99 -16.43 17.07
N ILE A 154 -14.56 -17.48 16.47
CA ILE A 154 -15.98 -17.49 16.11
C ILE A 154 -16.86 -17.47 17.35
N ASP A 155 -16.54 -18.25 18.37
CA ASP A 155 -17.30 -18.31 19.63
C ASP A 155 -17.27 -16.97 20.37
N SER A 156 -16.20 -16.18 20.20
CA SER A 156 -16.14 -14.79 20.70
C SER A 156 -16.97 -13.78 19.88
N GLY A 157 -17.63 -14.21 18.81
CA GLY A 157 -18.44 -13.35 17.92
C GLY A 157 -17.66 -12.59 16.86
N ILE A 158 -16.36 -12.79 16.76
CA ILE A 158 -15.51 -12.14 15.76
C ILE A 158 -15.49 -12.99 14.47
N TYR A 159 -15.59 -12.33 13.32
CA TYR A 159 -15.51 -13.03 12.04
C TYR A 159 -14.14 -13.66 11.81
N SER A 160 -14.12 -14.96 11.58
CA SER A 160 -12.95 -15.73 11.21
C SER A 160 -13.22 -16.64 10.02
N SER A 161 -12.20 -16.89 9.19
CA SER A 161 -12.23 -17.91 8.14
C SER A 161 -10.94 -18.70 8.13
N TYR A 162 -11.05 -20.03 8.02
CA TYR A 162 -9.92 -20.94 7.93
C TYR A 162 -10.17 -22.02 6.88
N GLU A 163 -9.52 -21.85 5.73
CA GLU A 163 -9.57 -22.79 4.60
C GLU A 163 -8.14 -23.13 4.16
N PRO A 164 -7.50 -24.10 4.81
CA PRO A 164 -6.06 -24.38 4.65
C PRO A 164 -5.65 -24.73 3.22
N CYS A 165 -6.57 -25.27 2.40
CA CYS A 165 -6.31 -25.56 0.99
C CYS A 165 -6.21 -24.30 0.11
N ILE A 166 -6.80 -23.17 0.56
CA ILE A 166 -6.82 -21.89 -0.17
C ILE A 166 -5.78 -20.94 0.44
N TYR A 167 -5.78 -20.81 1.76
CA TYR A 167 -4.91 -19.91 2.49
C TYR A 167 -4.46 -20.55 3.83
N PRO A 168 -3.15 -20.64 4.10
CA PRO A 168 -2.63 -21.41 5.24
C PRO A 168 -2.81 -20.73 6.60
N GLY A 169 -3.25 -19.48 6.67
CA GLY A 169 -3.48 -18.73 7.91
C GLY A 169 -4.94 -18.65 8.29
N VAL A 170 -5.24 -18.58 9.58
CA VAL A 170 -6.54 -18.16 10.10
C VAL A 170 -6.71 -16.66 9.79
N ASN A 171 -7.79 -16.31 9.11
CA ASN A 171 -8.04 -14.97 8.61
C ASN A 171 -9.17 -14.31 9.42
N ILE A 172 -8.80 -13.41 10.31
CA ILE A 172 -9.68 -12.75 11.26
C ILE A 172 -10.02 -11.35 10.73
N LYS A 173 -11.31 -10.96 10.78
CA LYS A 173 -11.77 -9.61 10.44
C LYS A 173 -12.15 -8.89 11.72
N TYR A 174 -11.27 -7.98 12.11
CA TYR A 174 -11.42 -7.18 13.31
C TYR A 174 -11.94 -5.79 12.93
N PHE A 175 -13.09 -5.39 13.48
CA PHE A 175 -13.68 -4.09 13.22
C PHE A 175 -13.30 -3.12 14.34
N ILE A 176 -12.81 -1.94 13.95
CA ILE A 176 -12.47 -0.86 14.86
C ILE A 176 -13.54 0.23 14.72
N ASN A 177 -14.02 0.68 15.87
CA ASN A 177 -14.93 1.82 16.04
C ASN A 177 -14.40 2.65 17.21
N GLN A 178 -14.52 3.98 17.18
CA GLN A 178 -14.03 4.88 18.24
C GLN A 178 -14.60 4.55 19.62
N ASN A 179 -15.79 3.98 19.68
CA ASN A 179 -16.51 3.69 20.92
C ASN A 179 -16.47 2.20 21.32
N GLN A 180 -15.82 1.33 20.51
CA GLN A 180 -15.88 -0.10 20.72
C GLN A 180 -14.62 -0.79 20.16
N PHE A 181 -13.95 -1.56 21.02
CA PHE A 181 -12.65 -2.20 20.73
C PHE A 181 -12.71 -3.73 20.86
N ASP A 182 -13.91 -4.32 20.79
CA ASP A 182 -14.11 -5.78 20.86
C ASP A 182 -13.90 -6.50 19.52
N GLY A 183 -13.70 -5.77 18.44
CA GLY A 183 -13.49 -6.32 17.09
C GLY A 183 -14.79 -6.65 16.34
N ILE A 184 -15.94 -6.40 16.94
CA ILE A 184 -17.26 -6.70 16.38
C ILE A 184 -17.87 -5.41 15.81
N CYS A 185 -18.54 -5.53 14.66
CA CYS A 185 -19.29 -4.41 14.10
C CYS A 185 -20.71 -4.37 14.70
N SER A 186 -21.00 -3.35 15.47
CA SER A 186 -22.32 -3.09 16.08
C SER A 186 -23.10 -1.97 15.37
N CYS A 187 -22.82 -1.68 14.11
CA CYS A 187 -23.51 -0.64 13.36
C CYS A 187 -24.97 -1.01 13.09
N ASN A 188 -25.88 -0.03 13.27
CA ASN A 188 -27.29 -0.17 12.89
C ASN A 188 -27.47 -0.10 11.36
N SER A 189 -26.58 0.63 10.66
CA SER A 189 -26.57 0.74 9.21
C SER A 189 -25.60 -0.28 8.58
N MET A 190 -25.76 -0.54 7.27
CA MET A 190 -24.87 -1.44 6.53
C MET A 190 -23.42 -0.95 6.62
N CYS A 191 -22.54 -1.78 7.18
CA CYS A 191 -21.14 -1.48 7.37
C CYS A 191 -20.24 -2.46 6.60
N ASN A 192 -19.45 -1.95 5.67
CA ASN A 192 -18.50 -2.76 4.89
C ASN A 192 -17.06 -2.74 5.45
N GLY A 193 -16.82 -2.03 6.55
CA GLY A 193 -15.52 -1.89 7.19
C GLY A 193 -14.50 -1.06 6.40
N LYS A 194 -14.93 -0.22 5.48
CA LYS A 194 -14.07 0.69 4.70
C LYS A 194 -14.06 2.11 5.25
N GLY A 195 -14.71 2.33 6.38
CA GLY A 195 -14.80 3.62 7.05
C GLY A 195 -13.51 4.05 7.74
N ARG A 196 -13.65 5.08 8.58
CA ARG A 196 -12.55 5.70 9.34
C ARG A 196 -12.59 5.37 10.82
N ALA A 197 -13.40 4.40 11.22
CA ALA A 197 -13.71 4.06 12.61
C ALA A 197 -14.56 5.11 13.36
N ASP A 198 -15.34 5.92 12.65
CA ASP A 198 -16.15 7.01 13.24
C ASP A 198 -17.51 6.52 13.80
N GLY A 199 -17.84 5.25 13.68
CA GLY A 199 -19.13 4.69 14.15
C GLY A 199 -20.09 4.41 13.01
N ASP A 200 -21.37 4.45 13.27
CA ASP A 200 -22.50 3.87 12.53
C ASP A 200 -22.34 3.77 11.00
N GLY A 201 -22.13 2.56 10.50
CA GLY A 201 -21.81 2.28 9.09
C GLY A 201 -20.35 2.54 8.68
N ASN A 202 -19.55 3.14 9.55
CA ASN A 202 -18.22 3.71 9.21
C ASN A 202 -17.05 3.04 9.95
N CYS A 203 -17.21 1.80 10.43
CA CYS A 203 -16.15 1.03 11.05
C CYS A 203 -14.95 0.86 10.12
N LYS A 204 -13.76 0.74 10.70
CA LYS A 204 -12.55 0.33 9.99
C LYS A 204 -12.29 -1.15 10.23
N LYS A 205 -12.26 -1.93 9.15
CA LYS A 205 -11.93 -3.36 9.20
C LYS A 205 -10.43 -3.56 9.03
N ILE A 206 -9.83 -4.22 10.01
CA ILE A 206 -8.46 -4.74 9.99
C ILE A 206 -8.50 -6.23 9.67
N THR A 207 -7.55 -6.71 8.91
CA THR A 207 -7.38 -8.14 8.68
C THR A 207 -6.15 -8.62 9.45
N ILE A 208 -6.34 -9.65 10.29
CA ILE A 208 -5.28 -10.31 11.04
C ILE A 208 -5.17 -11.73 10.50
N ALA A 209 -3.99 -12.12 10.06
CA ALA A 209 -3.72 -13.48 9.58
C ALA A 209 -2.75 -14.16 10.55
N VAL A 210 -3.17 -15.29 11.14
CA VAL A 210 -2.39 -16.04 12.11
C VAL A 210 -1.96 -17.38 11.49
N PHE A 211 -0.67 -17.67 11.51
CA PHE A 211 -0.09 -18.86 10.90
C PHE A 211 0.33 -19.89 11.96
N LYS A 212 0.40 -21.17 11.56
CA LYS A 212 0.82 -22.27 12.43
C LYS A 212 2.14 -21.99 13.16
N SER A 213 3.09 -21.31 12.52
CA SER A 213 4.39 -20.98 13.12
C SER A 213 4.33 -19.95 14.25
N GLY A 214 3.16 -19.37 14.57
CA GLY A 214 3.04 -18.23 15.48
C GLY A 214 3.22 -16.87 14.80
N LYS A 215 3.53 -16.83 13.50
CA LYS A 215 3.64 -15.60 12.78
C LYS A 215 2.26 -14.96 12.57
N VAL A 216 2.16 -13.66 12.89
CA VAL A 216 0.94 -12.85 12.73
C VAL A 216 1.20 -11.71 11.75
N ILE A 217 0.28 -11.52 10.81
CA ILE A 217 0.30 -10.41 9.86
C ILE A 217 -0.94 -9.57 10.07
N ILE A 218 -0.77 -8.27 10.26
CA ILE A 218 -1.86 -7.29 10.39
C ILE A 218 -1.89 -6.42 9.14
N THR A 219 -3.06 -6.30 8.52
CA THR A 219 -3.25 -5.51 7.29
C THR A 219 -4.46 -4.58 7.43
N GLY A 220 -4.33 -3.35 7.00
CA GLY A 220 -5.44 -2.39 6.97
C GLY A 220 -5.31 -1.24 7.95
N GLY A 221 -4.27 -1.19 8.78
CA GLY A 221 -3.97 -0.05 9.63
C GLY A 221 -3.77 1.24 8.82
N GLN A 222 -4.08 2.38 9.41
CA GLN A 222 -3.88 3.71 8.83
C GLN A 222 -3.08 4.64 9.75
N ASN A 223 -2.93 4.27 11.02
CA ASN A 223 -2.11 4.97 12.01
C ASN A 223 -1.12 3.99 12.63
N ILE A 224 0.04 4.48 13.07
CA ILE A 224 1.08 3.68 13.74
C ILE A 224 0.86 3.66 15.26
N HIS A 225 0.07 4.59 15.77
CA HIS A 225 -0.27 4.75 17.19
C HIS A 225 -1.63 4.16 17.50
#